data_a1477faae0629f87c853751b14233c7e
#
_entry.id   a1477faae0629f87c853751b14233c7e
#
_cell.length_a   1.000
_cell.length_b   1.000
_cell.length_c   1.000
_cell.angle_alpha   90.00
_cell.angle_beta   90.00
_cell.angle_gamma   90.00
#
_symmetry.space_group_name_H-M   'P 1'
#
loop_
_entity.id
_entity.type
_entity.pdbx_description
1 polymer ?
#
loop_
_entity_poly.entity_id
_entity_poly.type
_entity_poly.pdbx_seq_one_letter_code
_entity_poly.pdbx_strand_id
1 'polypeptide(L)'
;VSAIWSMPPYEASKMPISFFLKFFQNHGLFKLKNRPQWYTVSNRSRTYVSKIISQISGEHYKNYKVTKIVRKSSGLDLYYGGKSEFFDYDKVILATHADEALNLIENPTEDEKNILSNFSYRENMAYIHTDQRAMPSNKKAWSSWNSSIDNKNPEKNSITYWLNLLQNLKCDENIFLTLNPYFKIDEKKILKKVKFTHPYYDQK
;
A
#
# COMPACT_ATOMS: atom_id res chain seq x y z
N VAL A 1 -4.52 -15.32 4.42
CA VAL A 1 -5.07 -14.00 4.76
C VAL A 1 -3.94 -13.07 5.16
N SER A 2 -3.21 -13.33 6.26
CA SER A 2 -2.13 -12.49 6.79
C SER A 2 -1.13 -12.02 5.74
N ALA A 3 -0.73 -12.93 4.82
CA ALA A 3 0.23 -12.61 3.77
C ALA A 3 -0.30 -11.61 2.72
N ILE A 4 -1.59 -11.65 2.41
CA ILE A 4 -2.19 -10.77 1.38
C ILE A 4 -2.33 -9.34 1.90
N TRP A 5 -2.73 -9.17 3.16
CA TRP A 5 -2.99 -7.86 3.77
C TRP A 5 -1.89 -7.39 4.71
N SER A 6 -0.74 -8.08 4.74
CA SER A 6 0.43 -7.70 5.57
C SER A 6 0.09 -7.47 7.05
N MET A 7 -0.79 -8.33 7.60
CA MET A 7 -1.24 -8.26 8.98
C MET A 7 -0.89 -9.53 9.75
N PRO A 8 -0.73 -9.49 11.09
CA PRO A 8 -0.53 -10.67 11.92
C PRO A 8 -1.71 -11.64 11.85
N PRO A 9 -1.49 -12.95 12.06
CA PRO A 9 -2.54 -13.96 12.04
C PRO A 9 -3.73 -13.65 12.96
N TYR A 10 -3.48 -13.19 14.18
CA TYR A 10 -4.50 -12.79 15.12
C TYR A 10 -5.42 -11.67 14.62
N GLU A 11 -4.86 -10.68 13.92
CA GLU A 11 -5.66 -9.60 13.35
C GLU A 11 -6.40 -10.04 12.10
N ALA A 12 -5.79 -10.91 11.31
CA ALA A 12 -6.44 -11.51 10.15
C ALA A 12 -7.72 -12.27 10.52
N SER A 13 -7.79 -12.85 11.73
CA SER A 13 -8.98 -13.54 12.22
C SER A 13 -10.17 -12.62 12.53
N LYS A 14 -9.93 -11.32 12.68
CA LYS A 14 -10.98 -10.32 12.94
C LYS A 14 -11.63 -9.78 11.65
N MET A 15 -11.04 -10.10 10.49
CA MET A 15 -11.58 -9.68 9.20
C MET A 15 -12.95 -10.33 8.93
N PRO A 16 -13.95 -9.58 8.45
CA PRO A 16 -15.24 -10.17 8.07
C PRO A 16 -15.07 -11.26 7.01
N ILE A 17 -15.60 -12.45 7.31
CA ILE A 17 -15.48 -13.60 6.40
C ILE A 17 -16.10 -13.34 5.02
N SER A 18 -17.17 -12.55 4.96
CA SER A 18 -17.82 -12.15 3.72
C SER A 18 -16.91 -11.33 2.82
N PHE A 19 -16.11 -10.41 3.39
CA PHE A 19 -15.12 -9.63 2.67
C PHE A 19 -14.02 -10.54 2.10
N PHE A 20 -13.49 -11.45 2.92
CA PHE A 20 -12.49 -12.44 2.51
C PHE A 20 -13.00 -13.30 1.35
N LEU A 21 -14.20 -13.90 1.48
CA LEU A 21 -14.78 -14.76 0.45
C LEU A 21 -14.99 -14.01 -0.86
N LYS A 22 -15.55 -12.79 -0.80
CA LYS A 22 -15.77 -11.95 -1.97
C LYS A 22 -14.47 -11.57 -2.68
N PHE A 23 -13.43 -11.22 -1.92
CA PHE A 23 -12.12 -10.94 -2.47
C PHE A 23 -11.53 -12.15 -3.20
N PHE A 24 -11.54 -13.32 -2.56
CA PHE A 24 -11.01 -14.56 -3.16
C PHE A 24 -11.79 -14.98 -4.40
N GLN A 25 -13.11 -14.83 -4.37
CA GLN A 25 -13.97 -15.12 -5.53
C GLN A 25 -13.65 -14.18 -6.71
N ASN A 26 -13.60 -12.87 -6.45
CA ASN A 26 -13.33 -11.86 -7.48
C ASN A 26 -11.96 -12.04 -8.15
N HIS A 27 -10.97 -12.50 -7.38
CA HIS A 27 -9.61 -12.73 -7.86
C HIS A 27 -9.38 -14.16 -8.39
N GLY A 28 -10.43 -14.99 -8.43
CA GLY A 28 -10.34 -16.37 -8.92
C GLY A 28 -9.44 -17.27 -8.07
N LEU A 29 -9.17 -16.91 -6.81
CA LEU A 29 -8.26 -17.64 -5.93
C LEU A 29 -8.81 -18.99 -5.45
N PHE A 30 -10.15 -19.21 -5.56
CA PHE A 30 -10.77 -20.51 -5.29
C PHE A 30 -10.69 -21.47 -6.46
N LYS A 31 -10.28 -21.02 -7.65
CA LYS A 31 -10.18 -21.87 -8.83
C LYS A 31 -8.98 -22.80 -8.75
N LEU A 32 -9.18 -24.09 -8.86
CA LEU A 32 -8.12 -25.08 -8.97
C LEU A 32 -7.60 -25.23 -10.41
N LYS A 33 -8.50 -25.06 -11.40
CA LYS A 33 -8.19 -25.08 -12.84
C LYS A 33 -8.56 -23.73 -13.46
N ASN A 34 -7.99 -23.45 -14.63
CA ASN A 34 -8.25 -22.20 -15.37
C ASN A 34 -8.09 -20.95 -14.49
N ARG A 35 -7.01 -20.89 -13.72
CA ARG A 35 -6.67 -19.72 -12.93
C ARG A 35 -6.40 -18.53 -13.83
N PRO A 36 -6.80 -17.30 -13.44
CA PRO A 36 -6.47 -16.12 -14.21
C PRO A 36 -4.96 -15.95 -14.34
N GLN A 37 -4.49 -15.59 -15.54
CA GLN A 37 -3.09 -15.21 -15.74
C GLN A 37 -2.87 -13.85 -15.10
N TRP A 38 -1.84 -13.75 -14.27
CA TRP A 38 -1.42 -12.49 -13.66
C TRP A 38 -0.48 -11.73 -14.59
N TYR A 39 -0.66 -10.43 -14.64
CA TYR A 39 0.16 -9.52 -15.43
C TYR A 39 0.64 -8.36 -14.59
N THR A 40 1.77 -7.79 -14.97
CA THR A 40 2.26 -6.51 -14.44
C THR A 40 2.59 -5.58 -15.59
N VAL A 41 2.56 -4.28 -15.32
CA VAL A 41 2.90 -3.28 -16.35
C VAL A 41 4.41 -3.33 -16.63
N SER A 42 4.79 -3.49 -17.89
CA SER A 42 6.17 -3.41 -18.32
C SER A 42 6.77 -2.06 -17.90
N ASN A 43 8.00 -2.09 -17.36
CA ASN A 43 8.67 -0.92 -16.79
C ASN A 43 7.95 -0.29 -15.59
N ARG A 44 7.07 -1.05 -14.92
CA ARG A 44 6.43 -0.72 -13.64
C ARG A 44 5.39 0.40 -13.71
N SER A 45 4.82 0.74 -12.56
CA SER A 45 3.73 1.72 -12.44
C SER A 45 4.07 3.12 -12.95
N ARG A 46 5.35 3.52 -12.90
CA ARG A 46 5.80 4.82 -13.42
C ARG A 46 5.39 5.04 -14.88
N THR A 47 5.38 3.98 -15.69
CA THR A 47 5.03 4.05 -17.11
C THR A 47 3.60 4.52 -17.33
N TYR A 48 2.62 3.88 -16.69
CA TYR A 48 1.23 4.28 -16.86
C TYR A 48 0.92 5.61 -16.15
N VAL A 49 1.54 5.89 -15.00
CA VAL A 49 1.40 7.18 -14.31
C VAL A 49 1.88 8.31 -15.21
N SER A 50 3.07 8.18 -15.81
CA SER A 50 3.59 9.20 -16.75
C SER A 50 2.67 9.39 -17.95
N LYS A 51 2.11 8.29 -18.49
CA LYS A 51 1.18 8.36 -19.62
C LYS A 51 -0.13 9.04 -19.25
N ILE A 52 -0.70 8.75 -18.08
CA ILE A 52 -1.91 9.43 -17.58
C ILE A 52 -1.64 10.92 -17.41
N ILE A 53 -0.55 11.28 -16.73
CA ILE A 53 -0.17 12.68 -16.50
C ILE A 53 -0.03 13.44 -17.82
N SER A 54 0.58 12.83 -18.84
CA SER A 54 0.75 13.49 -20.16
C SER A 54 -0.57 13.75 -20.90
N GLN A 55 -1.66 13.13 -20.50
CA GLN A 55 -3.00 13.31 -21.10
C GLN A 55 -3.88 14.32 -20.33
N ILE A 56 -3.45 14.72 -19.14
CA ILE A 56 -4.18 15.72 -18.36
C ILE A 56 -3.78 17.11 -18.85
N SER A 57 -4.75 17.89 -19.30
CA SER A 57 -4.55 19.25 -19.81
C SER A 57 -4.39 20.32 -18.71
N GLY A 58 -4.71 19.98 -17.45
CA GLY A 58 -4.58 20.89 -16.33
C GLY A 58 -3.16 21.03 -15.80
N GLU A 59 -2.96 21.97 -14.91
CA GLU A 59 -1.67 22.22 -14.27
C GLU A 59 -1.31 21.11 -13.26
N HIS A 60 -0.03 20.83 -13.12
CA HIS A 60 0.52 19.81 -12.24
C HIS A 60 1.46 20.42 -11.20
N TYR A 61 1.01 20.48 -9.96
CA TYR A 61 1.81 21.01 -8.87
C TYR A 61 2.48 19.87 -8.10
N LYS A 62 3.79 19.75 -8.21
CA LYS A 62 4.61 18.81 -7.43
C LYS A 62 5.20 19.52 -6.22
N ASN A 63 5.34 18.78 -5.11
CA ASN A 63 5.84 19.32 -3.84
C ASN A 63 4.95 20.40 -3.20
N TYR A 64 3.68 20.46 -3.62
CA TYR A 64 2.65 21.29 -3.03
C TYR A 64 1.84 20.46 -2.04
N LYS A 65 2.36 20.30 -0.83
CA LYS A 65 1.65 19.58 0.22
C LYS A 65 0.42 20.41 0.62
N VAL A 66 -0.77 19.89 0.33
CA VAL A 66 -2.02 20.46 0.82
C VAL A 66 -2.06 20.33 2.33
N THR A 67 -2.45 21.39 3.01
CA THR A 67 -2.47 21.48 4.48
C THR A 67 -3.86 21.70 5.03
N LYS A 68 -4.78 22.27 4.23
CA LYS A 68 -6.14 22.57 4.66
C LYS A 68 -7.06 22.76 3.46
N ILE A 69 -8.32 22.37 3.61
CA ILE A 69 -9.41 22.58 2.66
C ILE A 69 -10.54 23.30 3.39
N VAL A 70 -10.95 24.45 2.88
CA VAL A 70 -12.02 25.29 3.44
C VAL A 70 -13.19 25.34 2.48
N ARG A 71 -14.37 24.98 2.92
CA ARG A 71 -15.61 25.14 2.14
C ARG A 71 -16.11 26.57 2.20
N LYS A 72 -16.57 27.09 1.05
CA LYS A 72 -17.25 28.37 0.91
C LYS A 72 -18.69 28.17 0.45
N SER A 73 -19.43 29.27 0.31
CA SER A 73 -20.75 29.28 -0.31
C SER A 73 -20.73 28.83 -1.77
N SER A 74 -19.63 29.11 -2.47
CA SER A 74 -19.35 28.61 -3.83
C SER A 74 -17.91 28.14 -3.92
N GLY A 75 -17.70 26.80 -4.07
CA GLY A 75 -16.37 26.23 -4.23
C GLY A 75 -15.63 25.97 -2.91
N LEU A 76 -14.33 25.81 -3.03
CA LEU A 76 -13.41 25.44 -1.92
C LEU A 76 -12.08 26.16 -2.07
N ASP A 77 -11.52 26.62 -0.95
CA ASP A 77 -10.15 27.10 -0.87
C ASP A 77 -9.21 25.97 -0.45
N LEU A 78 -8.12 25.80 -1.17
CA LEU A 78 -7.12 24.76 -0.95
C LEU A 78 -5.80 25.37 -0.56
N TYR A 79 -5.41 25.22 0.70
CA TYR A 79 -4.16 25.75 1.26
C TYR A 79 -3.04 24.75 1.11
N TYR A 80 -1.81 25.23 0.86
CA TYR A 80 -0.64 24.39 0.67
C TYR A 80 0.62 24.99 1.30
N GLY A 81 1.57 24.12 1.65
CA GLY A 81 2.91 24.50 2.08
C GLY A 81 2.99 25.33 3.36
N GLY A 82 1.93 25.35 4.20
CA GLY A 82 1.86 26.17 5.41
C GLY A 82 1.79 27.68 5.16
N LYS A 83 1.51 28.08 3.92
CA LYS A 83 1.32 29.48 3.51
C LYS A 83 -0.13 29.90 3.72
N SER A 84 -0.36 31.21 3.79
CA SER A 84 -1.71 31.81 3.75
C SER A 84 -2.30 31.89 2.34
N GLU A 85 -1.50 31.60 1.33
CA GLU A 85 -1.94 31.54 -0.07
C GLU A 85 -2.74 30.27 -0.32
N PHE A 86 -3.78 30.36 -1.15
CA PHE A 86 -4.67 29.27 -1.50
C PHE A 86 -5.05 29.31 -2.98
N PHE A 87 -5.47 28.15 -3.50
CA PHE A 87 -6.15 28.04 -4.78
C PHE A 87 -7.66 27.90 -4.56
N ASP A 88 -8.46 28.58 -5.38
CA ASP A 88 -9.91 28.49 -5.41
C ASP A 88 -10.35 27.45 -6.45
N TYR A 89 -11.21 26.52 -6.06
CA TYR A 89 -11.73 25.47 -6.92
C TYR A 89 -13.22 25.26 -6.72
N ASP A 90 -13.93 24.91 -7.79
CA ASP A 90 -15.34 24.50 -7.74
C ASP A 90 -15.50 23.16 -7.01
N LYS A 91 -14.57 22.23 -7.24
CA LYS A 91 -14.60 20.86 -6.69
C LYS A 91 -13.19 20.36 -6.40
N VAL A 92 -13.09 19.53 -5.36
CA VAL A 92 -11.85 18.87 -4.96
C VAL A 92 -12.10 17.36 -4.83
N ILE A 93 -11.21 16.55 -5.38
CA ILE A 93 -11.19 15.10 -5.19
C ILE A 93 -9.99 14.77 -4.29
N LEU A 94 -10.29 14.17 -3.14
CA LEU A 94 -9.28 13.69 -2.19
C LEU A 94 -8.92 12.25 -2.53
N ALA A 95 -7.70 12.04 -3.03
CA ALA A 95 -7.13 10.73 -3.33
C ALA A 95 -6.04 10.36 -2.31
N THR A 96 -6.29 10.64 -1.03
CA THR A 96 -5.43 10.35 0.12
C THR A 96 -6.03 9.24 0.98
N HIS A 97 -5.34 8.85 2.06
CA HIS A 97 -5.96 8.03 3.09
C HIS A 97 -7.14 8.76 3.75
N ALA A 98 -8.10 8.01 4.28
CA ALA A 98 -9.31 8.59 4.87
C ALA A 98 -9.02 9.45 6.11
N ASP A 99 -8.08 9.03 6.96
CA ASP A 99 -7.60 9.80 8.12
C ASP A 99 -6.89 11.09 7.68
N GLU A 100 -6.08 11.04 6.63
CA GLU A 100 -5.44 12.22 6.04
C GLU A 100 -6.50 13.16 5.43
N ALA A 101 -7.48 12.60 4.69
CA ALA A 101 -8.59 13.37 4.13
C ALA A 101 -9.37 14.12 5.22
N LEU A 102 -9.71 13.43 6.32
CA LEU A 102 -10.42 14.03 7.45
C LEU A 102 -9.62 15.17 8.09
N ASN A 103 -8.31 14.99 8.23
CA ASN A 103 -7.42 16.01 8.81
C ASN A 103 -7.24 17.24 7.91
N LEU A 104 -7.46 17.11 6.59
CA LEU A 104 -7.36 18.23 5.66
C LEU A 104 -8.63 19.11 5.64
N ILE A 105 -9.79 18.56 5.96
CA ILE A 105 -11.06 19.26 5.89
C ILE A 105 -11.23 20.15 7.13
N GLU A 106 -11.26 21.47 6.94
CA GLU A 106 -11.67 22.39 7.99
C GLU A 106 -13.19 22.28 8.22
N ASN A 107 -13.63 22.07 9.42
CA ASN A 107 -15.04 21.88 9.77
C ASN A 107 -15.72 20.73 8.99
N PRO A 108 -15.25 19.47 9.16
CA PRO A 108 -15.91 18.33 8.56
C PRO A 108 -17.31 18.15 9.13
N THR A 109 -18.25 17.69 8.30
CA THR A 109 -19.60 17.35 8.74
C THR A 109 -19.58 16.15 9.70
N GLU A 110 -20.66 15.92 10.43
CA GLU A 110 -20.77 14.75 11.31
C GLU A 110 -20.69 13.43 10.51
N ASP A 111 -21.28 13.38 9.32
CA ASP A 111 -21.20 12.20 8.45
C ASP A 111 -19.76 11.95 7.98
N GLU A 112 -19.03 12.99 7.60
CA GLU A 112 -17.62 12.87 7.22
C GLU A 112 -16.76 12.38 8.38
N LYS A 113 -16.95 12.92 9.58
CA LYS A 113 -16.27 12.45 10.79
C LYS A 113 -16.59 10.98 11.06
N ASN A 114 -17.88 10.64 11.07
CA ASN A 114 -18.36 9.31 11.38
C ASN A 114 -17.86 8.25 10.37
N ILE A 115 -17.84 8.60 9.07
CA ILE A 115 -17.42 7.65 8.04
C ILE A 115 -15.90 7.58 7.96
N LEU A 116 -15.20 8.70 7.83
CA LEU A 116 -13.76 8.71 7.59
C LEU A 116 -12.94 8.25 8.81
N SER A 117 -13.41 8.52 10.03
CA SER A 117 -12.73 8.06 11.26
C SER A 117 -12.79 6.55 11.48
N ASN A 118 -13.68 5.84 10.79
CA ASN A 118 -13.76 4.39 10.88
C ASN A 118 -12.67 3.66 10.06
N PHE A 119 -11.94 4.37 9.19
CA PHE A 119 -10.82 3.79 8.47
C PHE A 119 -9.55 3.90 9.32
N SER A 120 -9.11 2.79 9.83
CA SER A 120 -7.84 2.68 10.57
C SER A 120 -6.71 2.29 9.65
N TYR A 121 -5.49 2.76 9.96
CA TYR A 121 -4.29 2.46 9.19
C TYR A 121 -3.20 1.89 10.10
N ARG A 122 -2.39 0.98 9.54
CA ARG A 122 -1.28 0.35 10.22
C ARG A 122 0.04 0.66 9.52
N GLU A 123 1.05 0.97 10.32
CA GLU A 123 2.40 1.13 9.81
C GLU A 123 3.02 -0.22 9.43
N ASN A 124 3.66 -0.25 8.26
CA ASN A 124 4.44 -1.37 7.77
C ASN A 124 5.81 -0.87 7.34
N MET A 125 6.85 -1.52 7.83
CA MET A 125 8.22 -1.21 7.44
C MET A 125 8.64 -2.13 6.29
N ALA A 126 8.95 -1.53 5.14
CA ALA A 126 9.43 -2.23 3.95
C ALA A 126 10.94 -2.04 3.80
N TYR A 127 11.64 -3.15 3.57
CA TYR A 127 13.08 -3.19 3.29
C TYR A 127 13.29 -3.67 1.86
N ILE A 128 13.91 -2.86 1.02
CA ILE A 128 14.43 -3.29 -0.28
C ILE A 128 15.88 -3.71 -0.04
N HIS A 129 16.21 -4.96 -0.37
CA HIS A 129 17.52 -5.55 -0.04
C HIS A 129 17.92 -6.69 -0.99
N THR A 130 19.16 -7.16 -0.84
CA THR A 130 19.72 -8.29 -1.59
C THR A 130 20.05 -9.48 -0.70
N ASP A 131 19.60 -9.48 0.55
CA ASP A 131 19.87 -10.55 1.50
C ASP A 131 18.99 -11.78 1.24
N GLN A 132 19.59 -12.84 0.66
CA GLN A 132 18.88 -14.07 0.31
C GLN A 132 18.43 -14.89 1.52
N ARG A 133 18.90 -14.58 2.74
CA ARG A 133 18.44 -15.26 3.97
C ARG A 133 16.98 -14.99 4.30
N ALA A 134 16.38 -13.96 3.69
CA ALA A 134 14.95 -13.69 3.76
C ALA A 134 14.08 -14.67 2.97
N MET A 135 14.70 -15.50 2.14
CA MET A 135 14.03 -16.46 1.27
C MET A 135 14.15 -17.89 1.82
N PRO A 136 13.29 -18.82 1.36
CA PRO A 136 13.43 -20.22 1.70
C PRO A 136 14.83 -20.75 1.36
N SER A 137 15.39 -21.62 2.22
CA SER A 137 16.72 -22.21 2.01
C SER A 137 16.78 -23.01 0.70
N ASN A 138 15.71 -23.71 0.35
CA ASN A 138 15.60 -24.40 -0.93
C ASN A 138 15.16 -23.41 -2.03
N LYS A 139 16.05 -23.11 -2.95
CA LYS A 139 15.78 -22.20 -4.09
C LYS A 139 14.62 -22.66 -4.98
N LYS A 140 14.34 -23.98 -5.06
CA LYS A 140 13.20 -24.49 -5.82
C LYS A 140 11.83 -24.08 -5.22
N ALA A 141 11.80 -23.68 -3.95
CA ALA A 141 10.61 -23.18 -3.27
C ALA A 141 10.42 -21.66 -3.40
N TRP A 142 11.34 -20.97 -4.08
CA TRP A 142 11.22 -19.53 -4.26
C TRP A 142 10.04 -19.17 -5.16
N SER A 143 9.21 -18.29 -4.68
CA SER A 143 8.08 -17.73 -5.40
C SER A 143 8.18 -16.20 -5.46
N SER A 144 7.35 -15.56 -6.28
CA SER A 144 7.26 -14.09 -6.28
C SER A 144 6.83 -13.53 -4.92
N TRP A 145 6.03 -14.30 -4.15
CA TRP A 145 5.58 -14.00 -2.78
C TRP A 145 5.96 -15.14 -1.84
N ASN A 146 6.71 -14.84 -0.79
CA ASN A 146 7.14 -15.82 0.20
C ASN A 146 6.73 -15.33 1.59
N SER A 147 5.90 -16.10 2.27
CA SER A 147 5.50 -15.82 3.65
C SER A 147 6.36 -16.64 4.60
N SER A 148 6.87 -16.01 5.64
CA SER A 148 7.59 -16.69 6.72
C SER A 148 6.99 -16.31 8.06
N ILE A 149 6.98 -17.28 8.98
CA ILE A 149 6.45 -17.15 10.34
C ILE A 149 7.57 -17.46 11.31
N ASP A 150 7.68 -16.68 12.38
CA ASP A 150 8.62 -16.95 13.46
C ASP A 150 8.17 -18.19 14.25
N ASN A 151 8.97 -19.24 14.24
CA ASN A 151 8.68 -20.49 14.96
C ASN A 151 8.57 -20.29 16.47
N LYS A 152 9.20 -19.26 17.03
CA LYS A 152 9.13 -18.93 18.47
C LYS A 152 7.96 -18.04 18.82
N ASN A 153 7.47 -17.27 17.86
CA ASN A 153 6.33 -16.37 18.03
C ASN A 153 5.49 -16.36 16.74
N PRO A 154 4.49 -17.27 16.62
CA PRO A 154 3.66 -17.40 15.42
C PRO A 154 2.86 -16.15 15.03
N GLU A 155 2.70 -15.18 15.95
CA GLU A 155 2.09 -13.88 15.64
C GLU A 155 3.02 -12.96 14.81
N LYS A 156 4.31 -13.26 14.79
CA LYS A 156 5.27 -12.55 13.94
C LYS A 156 5.39 -13.23 12.59
N ASN A 157 4.98 -12.52 11.57
CA ASN A 157 5.13 -12.96 10.18
C ASN A 157 5.82 -11.87 9.35
N SER A 158 6.50 -12.31 8.32
CA SER A 158 7.09 -11.45 7.30
C SER A 158 6.68 -11.91 5.92
N ILE A 159 6.63 -10.99 4.98
CA ILE A 159 6.39 -11.30 3.57
C ILE A 159 7.57 -10.78 2.79
N THR A 160 8.18 -11.66 2.01
CA THR A 160 9.28 -11.30 1.12
C THR A 160 8.86 -11.49 -0.33
N TYR A 161 8.87 -10.40 -1.08
CA TYR A 161 8.65 -10.40 -2.53
C TYR A 161 9.99 -10.54 -3.24
N TRP A 162 10.09 -11.52 -4.14
CA TRP A 162 11.22 -11.62 -5.06
C TRP A 162 10.91 -10.77 -6.30
N LEU A 163 11.49 -9.57 -6.35
CA LEU A 163 11.15 -8.57 -7.35
C LEU A 163 11.59 -8.96 -8.76
N ASN A 164 12.68 -9.75 -8.90
CA ASN A 164 13.13 -10.22 -10.20
C ASN A 164 12.05 -11.04 -10.89
N LEU A 165 11.40 -11.96 -10.16
CA LEU A 165 10.30 -12.77 -10.70
C LEU A 165 9.01 -11.95 -10.80
N LEU A 166 8.65 -11.21 -9.75
CA LEU A 166 7.40 -10.47 -9.67
C LEU A 166 7.27 -9.37 -10.74
N GLN A 167 8.37 -8.70 -11.06
CA GLN A 167 8.41 -7.56 -11.97
C GLN A 167 9.25 -7.80 -13.23
N ASN A 168 9.68 -9.05 -13.47
CA ASN A 168 10.54 -9.43 -14.60
C ASN A 168 11.76 -8.50 -14.75
N LEU A 169 12.48 -8.29 -13.64
CA LEU A 169 13.65 -7.42 -13.64
C LEU A 169 14.79 -8.08 -14.42
N LYS A 170 15.44 -7.31 -15.30
CA LYS A 170 16.61 -7.75 -16.07
C LYS A 170 17.88 -7.32 -15.35
N CYS A 171 18.18 -7.96 -14.23
CA CYS A 171 19.42 -7.78 -13.47
C CYS A 171 19.86 -9.12 -12.88
N ASP A 172 21.16 -9.29 -12.72
CA ASP A 172 21.77 -10.54 -12.23
C ASP A 172 21.61 -10.69 -10.71
N GLU A 173 21.55 -9.57 -10.01
CA GLU A 173 21.38 -9.56 -8.56
C GLU A 173 19.92 -9.80 -8.17
N ASN A 174 19.70 -10.67 -7.18
CA ASN A 174 18.36 -10.88 -6.63
C ASN A 174 17.97 -9.72 -5.71
N ILE A 175 16.88 -9.06 -6.05
CA ILE A 175 16.31 -7.96 -5.29
C ILE A 175 15.04 -8.41 -4.60
N PHE A 176 14.96 -8.18 -3.30
CA PHE A 176 13.84 -8.53 -2.46
C PHE A 176 13.21 -7.28 -1.83
N LEU A 177 11.92 -7.37 -1.58
CA LEU A 177 11.22 -6.43 -0.71
C LEU A 177 10.60 -7.23 0.43
N THR A 178 11.06 -7.01 1.66
CA THR A 178 10.51 -7.66 2.85
C THR A 178 9.70 -6.67 3.69
N LEU A 179 8.46 -7.04 3.99
CA LEU A 179 7.59 -6.31 4.89
C LEU A 179 7.70 -6.88 6.31
N ASN A 180 7.89 -5.99 7.28
CA ASN A 180 7.92 -6.29 8.71
C ASN A 180 8.82 -7.48 9.06
N PRO A 181 10.11 -7.50 8.70
CA PRO A 181 10.98 -8.62 9.00
C PRO A 181 11.08 -8.83 10.52
N TYR A 182 10.79 -10.03 10.99
CA TYR A 182 11.01 -10.45 12.39
C TYR A 182 12.45 -10.94 12.61
N PHE A 183 13.24 -11.03 11.57
CA PHE A 183 14.65 -11.38 11.55
C PHE A 183 15.51 -10.20 11.11
N LYS A 184 16.80 -10.24 11.42
CA LYS A 184 17.74 -9.18 11.04
C LYS A 184 18.19 -9.35 9.58
N ILE A 185 17.88 -8.38 8.74
CA ILE A 185 18.46 -8.23 7.40
C ILE A 185 19.86 -7.63 7.56
N ASP A 186 20.83 -8.11 6.76
CA ASP A 186 22.17 -7.57 6.74
C ASP A 186 22.14 -6.09 6.30
N GLU A 187 22.60 -5.20 7.18
CA GLU A 187 22.60 -3.76 6.93
C GLU A 187 23.35 -3.38 5.64
N LYS A 188 24.42 -4.12 5.31
CA LYS A 188 25.21 -3.88 4.08
C LYS A 188 24.46 -4.26 2.81
N LYS A 189 23.39 -5.04 2.93
CA LYS A 189 22.55 -5.49 1.81
C LYS A 189 21.25 -4.73 1.70
N ILE A 190 20.99 -3.76 2.59
CA ILE A 190 19.79 -2.92 2.52
C ILE A 190 20.03 -1.80 1.52
N LEU A 191 19.19 -1.77 0.48
CA LEU A 191 19.19 -0.73 -0.53
C LEU A 191 18.33 0.46 -0.11
N LYS A 192 17.17 0.18 0.53
CA LYS A 192 16.24 1.23 0.99
C LYS A 192 15.33 0.71 2.09
N LYS A 193 15.00 1.59 3.04
CA LYS A 193 13.94 1.38 4.03
C LYS A 193 12.81 2.38 3.74
N VAL A 194 11.58 1.92 3.73
CA VAL A 194 10.40 2.76 3.47
C VAL A 194 9.31 2.38 4.46
N LYS A 195 8.73 3.39 5.10
CA LYS A 195 7.55 3.21 5.94
C LYS A 195 6.30 3.45 5.10
N PHE A 196 5.38 2.49 5.12
CA PHE A 196 4.06 2.58 4.52
C PHE A 196 2.99 2.46 5.59
N THR A 197 1.84 3.04 5.33
CA THR A 197 0.62 2.81 6.09
C THR A 197 -0.38 2.08 5.20
N HIS A 198 -0.93 0.98 5.70
CA HIS A 198 -1.92 0.19 4.98
C HIS A 198 -3.26 0.21 5.73
N PRO A 199 -4.40 0.24 5.02
CA PRO A 199 -5.69 0.15 5.67
C PRO A 199 -5.83 -1.15 6.46
N TYR A 200 -6.43 -1.04 7.62
CA TYR A 200 -6.74 -2.16 8.50
C TYR A 200 -8.22 -2.49 8.36
N TYR A 201 -8.53 -3.77 8.14
CA TYR A 201 -9.88 -4.24 7.93
C TYR A 201 -10.37 -4.98 9.16
N ASP A 202 -11.26 -4.38 9.92
CA ASP A 202 -11.94 -4.97 11.06
C ASP A 202 -13.47 -5.06 10.83
N GLN A 203 -14.23 -5.28 11.91
CA GLN A 203 -15.68 -5.41 11.85
C GLN A 203 -16.43 -4.08 12.09
N LYS A 204 -15.72 -2.96 12.14
CA LYS A 204 -16.34 -1.65 12.34
C LYS A 204 -16.99 -1.12 11.08
#